data_81c0af2785bd235801d67c7abb1d1f98
#
_entry.id   81c0af2785bd235801d67c7abb1d1f98
#
_cell.length_a   1.000
_cell.length_b   1.000
_cell.length_c   1.000
_cell.angle_alpha   90.00
_cell.angle_beta   90.00
_cell.angle_gamma   90.00
#
_symmetry.space_group_name_H-M   'P 1'
#
loop_
_entity.id
_entity.type
_entity.pdbx_description
1 polymer ?
#
loop_
_entity_poly.entity_id
_entity_poly.type
_entity_poly.pdbx_seq_one_letter_code
_entity_poly.pdbx_strand_id
1 'polypeptide(L)'
;MSVNSRLKMYLKTSWLWPLIAIGMAAASLQSAADTEVTIKVGSSTVKQFEILKDDFRYTRTTGDKLAQLPATEFDLVIADNGKAIPAQRGLKLTSNQHWDIMFEPGSWYVRNKKISLVLPFALIEKGQNCTHQGTIIIESDQAGYQIATETCKYLQFNAQGFADISISNKGTGSSKSVTLKYAKELLNRLPEESIFGPSKDDSKLDDSVLSQSAYIEPSSISVYGAVIDATHYVSDCPTRAANFSDCSHVPLPGYSLAKSIIGGIGLMRLEALYPGAQNLLVKDLIPECVAWADISLKHLLNNTTGRYGSKYPHRDEAKHLFAFFEEPSVKAKTEHACNRYRTKAKPGEQWVYHTTEFWLLGVAMQNFWQQKYGKDKDFYTDLLMPIWADLGLSPLLDAPHREQNQPSTGWGLMLLRSDIAKLASALSASDPILTKLLDKSMLDRAMQKDVSDRGVTAGAADLKFNNGFWAWDAGPSLDCANSQWLPFMSGYGGISVVLLPDGDAYYYFSDSGVFRFTEVIQHLNKINPIC
;
A
#
# COMPACT_ATOMS: atom_id res chain seq x y z
N MET A 1 -34.94 42.31 24.72
CA MET A 1 -34.82 41.38 25.86
C MET A 1 -33.59 40.52 25.60
N SER A 2 -32.59 40.73 26.42
CA SER A 2 -31.23 40.18 26.36
C SER A 2 -31.24 38.73 26.86
N VAL A 3 -30.57 37.82 26.12
CA VAL A 3 -30.16 36.53 26.69
C VAL A 3 -28.64 36.37 26.44
N ASN A 4 -27.90 36.60 27.51
CA ASN A 4 -26.50 36.28 27.64
C ASN A 4 -26.30 34.76 27.64
N SER A 5 -25.60 34.22 26.67
CA SER A 5 -25.05 32.89 26.74
C SER A 5 -23.56 32.98 27.07
N ARG A 6 -23.21 32.56 28.27
CA ARG A 6 -21.83 32.36 28.72
C ARG A 6 -21.17 31.22 27.94
N LEU A 7 -20.25 31.54 27.06
CA LEU A 7 -19.30 30.60 26.52
C LEU A 7 -18.28 30.23 27.62
N LYS A 8 -18.38 29.04 28.17
CA LYS A 8 -17.31 28.46 28.97
C LYS A 8 -16.18 28.04 28.03
N MET A 9 -15.13 28.81 28.05
CA MET A 9 -13.87 28.51 27.39
C MET A 9 -13.18 27.40 28.18
N TYR A 10 -13.27 26.14 27.73
CA TYR A 10 -12.40 25.07 28.18
C TYR A 10 -11.02 25.29 27.57
N LEU A 11 -10.09 25.78 28.36
CA LEU A 11 -8.68 25.73 28.05
C LEU A 11 -8.27 24.24 27.97
N LYS A 12 -8.22 23.70 26.75
CA LYS A 12 -7.49 22.48 26.48
C LYS A 12 -6.02 22.83 26.72
N THR A 13 -5.42 22.25 27.74
CA THR A 13 -3.97 22.18 27.86
C THR A 13 -3.43 21.35 26.72
N SER A 14 -3.21 22.00 25.57
CA SER A 14 -2.41 21.45 24.48
C SER A 14 -0.98 21.36 24.99
N TRP A 15 -0.49 20.16 25.13
CA TRP A 15 0.95 19.92 25.20
C TRP A 15 1.51 20.31 23.83
N LEU A 16 1.94 21.55 23.72
CA LEU A 16 2.73 22.04 22.60
C LEU A 16 4.07 21.29 22.65
N TRP A 17 4.21 20.32 21.76
CA TRP A 17 5.54 19.87 21.35
C TRP A 17 6.19 21.08 20.66
N PRO A 18 7.36 21.53 21.11
CA PRO A 18 8.00 22.66 20.46
C PRO A 18 8.33 22.29 19.03
N LEU A 19 7.83 23.07 18.09
CA LEU A 19 8.38 23.16 16.73
C LEU A 19 9.86 23.52 16.89
N ILE A 20 10.73 22.53 16.74
CA ILE A 20 12.18 22.74 16.74
C ILE A 20 12.55 23.28 15.38
N ALA A 21 12.65 24.61 15.29
CA ALA A 21 13.45 25.24 14.25
C ALA A 21 14.88 24.68 14.39
N ILE A 22 15.33 23.98 13.36
CA ILE A 22 16.69 23.43 13.29
C ILE A 22 17.64 24.61 13.08
N GLY A 23 18.12 25.17 14.19
CA GLY A 23 19.30 26.02 14.21
C GLY A 23 20.53 25.13 14.04
N MET A 24 21.20 25.18 12.91
CA MET A 24 22.50 24.55 12.68
C MET A 24 23.53 25.14 13.67
N ALA A 25 23.79 24.43 14.76
CA ALA A 25 25.03 24.59 15.52
C ALA A 25 25.99 23.52 14.99
N ALA A 26 26.94 23.92 14.15
CA ALA A 26 28.08 23.11 13.76
C ALA A 26 28.97 22.87 15.00
N ALA A 27 28.70 21.78 15.72
CA ALA A 27 29.65 21.17 16.62
C ALA A 27 30.41 20.12 15.84
N SER A 28 31.74 20.22 15.80
CA SER A 28 32.64 19.23 15.20
C SER A 28 32.40 17.86 15.85
N LEU A 29 31.54 17.06 15.22
CA LEU A 29 31.40 15.64 15.50
C LEU A 29 32.51 14.92 14.75
N GLN A 30 33.46 14.34 15.47
CA GLN A 30 34.28 13.25 14.94
C GLN A 30 33.37 12.25 14.25
N SER A 31 33.69 11.89 13.00
CA SER A 31 32.95 10.90 12.22
C SER A 31 32.83 9.61 13.03
N ALA A 32 31.71 9.42 13.68
CA ALA A 32 31.39 8.15 14.31
C ALA A 32 31.06 7.19 13.16
N ALA A 33 31.73 6.06 13.09
CA ALA A 33 31.37 5.00 12.14
C ALA A 33 29.91 4.57 12.39
N ASP A 34 29.19 4.23 11.32
CA ASP A 34 27.83 3.66 11.42
C ASP A 34 27.79 2.58 12.52
N THR A 35 26.85 2.69 13.42
CA THR A 35 26.71 1.78 14.57
C THR A 35 25.45 0.95 14.42
N GLU A 36 25.58 -0.37 14.52
CA GLU A 36 24.44 -1.28 14.54
C GLU A 36 24.03 -1.63 15.96
N VAL A 37 22.73 -1.48 16.24
CA VAL A 37 22.12 -1.80 17.51
C VAL A 37 20.91 -2.70 17.32
N THR A 38 20.62 -3.56 18.28
CA THR A 38 19.36 -4.28 18.37
C THR A 38 18.46 -3.57 19.37
N ILE A 39 17.25 -3.25 18.92
CA ILE A 39 16.20 -2.65 19.74
C ILE A 39 15.15 -3.71 20.03
N LYS A 40 14.86 -3.92 21.29
CA LYS A 40 13.77 -4.78 21.73
C LYS A 40 12.69 -3.92 22.37
N VAL A 41 11.49 -3.96 21.79
CA VAL A 41 10.27 -3.36 22.34
C VAL A 41 9.60 -4.40 23.21
N GLY A 42 9.46 -4.08 24.48
CA GLY A 42 8.83 -4.94 25.49
C GLY A 42 7.34 -4.65 25.65
N SER A 43 6.89 -4.57 26.92
CA SER A 43 5.51 -4.21 27.23
C SER A 43 5.23 -2.75 26.89
N SER A 44 4.00 -2.46 26.49
CA SER A 44 3.56 -1.08 26.25
C SER A 44 2.33 -0.73 27.09
N THR A 45 2.22 0.53 27.46
CA THR A 45 1.11 1.07 28.24
C THR A 45 0.49 2.23 27.48
N VAL A 46 -0.80 2.13 27.20
CA VAL A 46 -1.59 3.20 26.58
C VAL A 46 -1.89 4.28 27.63
N LYS A 47 -1.63 5.54 27.31
CA LYS A 47 -1.91 6.70 28.16
C LYS A 47 -3.15 7.48 27.71
N GLN A 48 -3.34 7.54 26.40
CA GLN A 48 -4.52 8.15 25.79
C GLN A 48 -5.01 7.25 24.68
N PHE A 49 -6.31 7.01 24.63
CA PHE A 49 -6.96 6.22 23.60
C PHE A 49 -8.35 6.81 23.29
N GLU A 50 -8.55 7.16 22.04
CA GLU A 50 -9.80 7.73 21.54
C GLU A 50 -10.23 6.97 20.29
N ILE A 51 -11.38 6.32 20.36
CA ILE A 51 -12.01 5.66 19.22
C ILE A 51 -12.76 6.69 18.41
N LEU A 52 -12.48 6.72 17.12
CA LEU A 52 -13.16 7.56 16.12
C LEU A 52 -14.17 6.74 15.32
N LYS A 53 -13.82 5.48 15.02
CA LYS A 53 -14.67 4.54 14.28
C LYS A 53 -14.32 3.10 14.65
N ASP A 54 -15.34 2.25 14.76
CA ASP A 54 -15.18 0.81 15.04
C ASP A 54 -16.40 0.05 14.51
N ASP A 55 -16.43 -0.19 13.22
CA ASP A 55 -17.55 -0.83 12.53
C ASP A 55 -17.75 -2.30 12.95
N PHE A 56 -16.68 -2.96 13.42
CA PHE A 56 -16.69 -4.37 13.82
C PHE A 56 -16.65 -4.60 15.33
N ARG A 57 -16.65 -3.51 16.12
CA ARG A 57 -16.69 -3.57 17.59
C ARG A 57 -15.48 -4.26 18.23
N TYR A 58 -14.31 -4.13 17.63
CA TYR A 58 -13.05 -4.65 18.17
C TYR A 58 -12.78 -4.14 19.60
N THR A 59 -13.13 -2.89 19.89
CA THR A 59 -12.89 -2.28 21.19
C THR A 59 -13.75 -2.88 22.32
N ARG A 60 -14.87 -3.51 22.01
CA ARG A 60 -15.71 -4.17 23.04
C ARG A 60 -15.02 -5.33 23.72
N THR A 61 -14.18 -6.05 23.00
CA THR A 61 -13.46 -7.24 23.50
C THR A 61 -12.02 -6.93 23.90
N THR A 62 -11.41 -5.96 23.25
CA THR A 62 -9.97 -5.68 23.37
C THR A 62 -9.69 -4.38 24.12
N GLY A 63 -10.61 -3.41 24.07
CA GLY A 63 -10.44 -2.11 24.73
C GLY A 63 -9.25 -1.35 24.16
N ASP A 64 -8.52 -0.64 25.03
CA ASP A 64 -7.33 0.14 24.70
C ASP A 64 -6.10 -0.71 24.32
N LYS A 65 -6.17 -2.03 24.56
CA LYS A 65 -5.12 -2.98 24.12
C LYS A 65 -4.90 -2.97 22.60
N LEU A 66 -5.91 -2.55 21.82
CA LEU A 66 -5.74 -2.30 20.39
C LEU A 66 -4.65 -1.26 20.08
N ALA A 67 -4.44 -0.31 20.97
CA ALA A 67 -3.46 0.75 20.81
C ALA A 67 -2.08 0.40 21.37
N GLN A 68 -1.89 -0.77 21.96
CA GLN A 68 -0.60 -1.22 22.46
C GLN A 68 0.32 -1.63 21.31
N LEU A 69 1.59 -1.21 21.41
CA LEU A 69 2.60 -1.69 20.47
C LEU A 69 2.86 -3.19 20.71
N PRO A 70 2.96 -3.99 19.65
CA PRO A 70 3.41 -5.38 19.76
C PRO A 70 4.84 -5.47 20.31
N ALA A 71 5.06 -6.41 21.23
CA ALA A 71 6.41 -6.77 21.61
C ALA A 71 7.17 -7.30 20.40
N THR A 72 8.37 -6.75 20.13
CA THR A 72 9.13 -7.09 18.95
C THR A 72 10.60 -6.76 19.13
N GLU A 73 11.47 -7.29 18.29
CA GLU A 73 12.91 -7.01 18.29
C GLU A 73 13.35 -6.72 16.87
N PHE A 74 14.16 -5.68 16.65
CA PHE A 74 14.68 -5.33 15.33
C PHE A 74 16.06 -4.70 15.42
N ASP A 75 16.83 -4.87 14.34
CA ASP A 75 18.14 -4.27 14.19
C ASP A 75 18.04 -2.90 13.53
N LEU A 76 18.81 -1.95 14.01
CA LEU A 76 18.83 -0.59 13.54
C LEU A 76 20.28 -0.12 13.32
N VAL A 77 20.51 0.54 12.20
CA VAL A 77 21.76 1.26 11.94
C VAL A 77 21.59 2.74 12.27
N ILE A 78 22.39 3.22 13.20
CA ILE A 78 22.55 4.64 13.52
C ILE A 78 23.68 5.15 12.62
N ALA A 79 23.31 5.82 11.54
CA ALA A 79 24.24 6.31 10.53
C ALA A 79 24.82 7.68 10.91
N ASP A 80 26.04 7.97 10.51
CA ASP A 80 26.77 9.22 10.83
C ASP A 80 26.08 10.48 10.27
N ASN A 81 25.27 10.30 9.20
CA ASN A 81 24.49 11.38 8.57
C ASN A 81 23.19 11.75 9.31
N GLY A 82 22.98 11.27 10.55
CA GLY A 82 21.78 11.57 11.35
C GLY A 82 20.56 10.68 11.01
N LYS A 83 20.72 9.66 10.19
CA LYS A 83 19.66 8.69 9.86
C LYS A 83 19.69 7.50 10.81
N ALA A 84 18.50 7.02 11.13
CA ALA A 84 18.26 5.79 11.87
C ALA A 84 17.51 4.82 10.94
N ILE A 85 18.18 3.74 10.52
CA ILE A 85 17.73 2.89 9.41
C ILE A 85 17.50 1.47 9.92
N PRO A 86 16.26 0.94 9.94
CA PRO A 86 16.00 -0.45 10.23
C PRO A 86 16.75 -1.37 9.25
N ALA A 87 17.49 -2.35 9.78
CA ALA A 87 18.30 -3.27 8.96
C ALA A 87 17.41 -4.17 8.09
N GLN A 88 16.22 -4.50 8.59
CA GLN A 88 15.17 -5.19 7.87
C GLN A 88 13.93 -4.30 7.83
N ARG A 89 13.47 -4.00 6.64
CA ARG A 89 12.25 -3.24 6.37
C ARG A 89 11.15 -4.18 5.89
N GLY A 90 9.92 -3.70 5.87
CA GLY A 90 8.77 -4.51 5.51
C GLY A 90 8.06 -5.13 6.72
N LEU A 91 7.06 -5.96 6.44
CA LEU A 91 6.17 -6.53 7.45
C LEU A 91 6.91 -7.46 8.41
N LYS A 92 6.84 -7.14 9.69
CA LYS A 92 7.37 -7.96 10.77
C LYS A 92 6.23 -8.64 11.52
N LEU A 93 6.19 -9.97 11.43
CA LEU A 93 5.19 -10.77 12.12
C LEU A 93 5.42 -10.73 13.64
N THR A 94 4.34 -10.60 14.39
CA THR A 94 4.36 -10.54 15.86
C THR A 94 3.43 -11.59 16.46
N SER A 95 3.57 -11.83 17.77
CA SER A 95 2.64 -12.64 18.55
C SER A 95 1.38 -11.88 19.02
N ASN A 96 1.26 -10.59 18.70
CA ASN A 96 0.05 -9.82 19.00
C ASN A 96 -1.16 -10.41 18.25
N GLN A 97 -2.32 -10.36 18.87
CA GLN A 97 -3.54 -10.95 18.31
C GLN A 97 -4.05 -10.20 17.07
N HIS A 98 -3.83 -8.88 17.01
CA HIS A 98 -4.40 -8.00 16.00
C HIS A 98 -3.37 -7.45 15.01
N TRP A 99 -2.14 -7.20 15.48
CA TRP A 99 -1.17 -6.38 14.76
C TRP A 99 0.14 -7.09 14.47
N ASP A 100 0.57 -6.96 13.25
CA ASP A 100 1.97 -6.99 12.87
C ASP A 100 2.51 -5.56 12.82
N ILE A 101 3.82 -5.35 12.69
CA ILE A 101 4.43 -4.02 12.76
C ILE A 101 5.47 -3.82 11.67
N MET A 102 5.60 -2.58 11.20
CA MET A 102 6.69 -2.12 10.34
C MET A 102 7.40 -0.95 10.99
N PHE A 103 8.72 -0.88 10.84
CA PHE A 103 9.53 0.30 11.16
C PHE A 103 10.20 0.80 9.90
N GLU A 104 10.16 2.12 9.70
CA GLU A 104 10.74 2.76 8.54
C GLU A 104 11.91 3.67 8.93
N PRO A 105 12.80 4.04 7.98
CA PRO A 105 13.89 4.95 8.26
C PRO A 105 13.43 6.27 8.85
N GLY A 106 14.11 6.68 9.90
CA GLY A 106 13.86 7.93 10.59
C GLY A 106 15.14 8.72 10.84
N SER A 107 15.21 9.38 11.96
CA SER A 107 16.34 10.22 12.33
C SER A 107 16.80 9.97 13.77
N TRP A 108 18.05 10.38 14.03
CA TRP A 108 18.56 10.43 15.40
C TRP A 108 19.23 11.77 15.67
N TYR A 109 19.23 12.16 16.92
CA TYR A 109 19.89 13.37 17.40
C TYR A 109 20.35 13.19 18.86
N VAL A 110 21.25 14.06 19.28
CA VAL A 110 21.73 14.09 20.68
C VAL A 110 21.00 15.20 21.44
N ARG A 111 20.32 14.82 22.53
CA ARG A 111 19.69 15.75 23.47
C ARG A 111 20.18 15.45 24.88
N ASN A 112 20.67 16.48 25.59
CA ASN A 112 21.18 16.31 26.97
C ASN A 112 22.21 15.17 27.10
N LYS A 113 23.12 15.04 26.14
CA LYS A 113 24.14 13.96 26.05
C LYS A 113 23.56 12.55 25.91
N LYS A 114 22.26 12.39 25.57
CA LYS A 114 21.63 11.12 25.27
C LYS A 114 21.20 11.08 23.80
N ILE A 115 21.30 9.91 23.20
CA ILE A 115 20.79 9.68 21.84
C ILE A 115 19.27 9.52 21.92
N SER A 116 18.56 10.26 21.07
CA SER A 116 17.14 10.12 20.83
C SER A 116 16.94 9.66 19.40
N LEU A 117 16.16 8.59 19.20
CA LEU A 117 15.78 8.04 17.90
C LEU A 117 14.33 8.39 17.64
N VAL A 118 14.02 8.81 16.43
CA VAL A 118 12.65 9.09 15.97
C VAL A 118 12.38 8.22 14.75
N LEU A 119 11.47 7.27 14.88
CA LEU A 119 11.16 6.31 13.81
C LEU A 119 9.67 6.34 13.44
N PRO A 120 9.35 6.47 12.16
CA PRO A 120 8.02 6.11 11.67
C PRO A 120 7.75 4.61 11.89
N PHE A 121 6.52 4.28 12.26
CA PHE A 121 6.07 2.90 12.31
C PHE A 121 4.63 2.78 11.81
N ALA A 122 4.22 1.56 11.46
CA ALA A 122 2.83 1.23 11.20
C ALA A 122 2.43 -0.07 11.88
N LEU A 123 1.25 -0.09 12.49
CA LEU A 123 0.55 -1.30 12.89
C LEU A 123 -0.28 -1.78 11.71
N ILE A 124 -0.11 -3.04 11.32
CA ILE A 124 -0.79 -3.66 10.20
C ILE A 124 -1.70 -4.77 10.73
N GLU A 125 -2.99 -4.67 10.46
CA GLU A 125 -3.97 -5.68 10.87
C GLU A 125 -3.68 -7.03 10.20
N LYS A 126 -3.64 -8.08 11.00
CA LYS A 126 -3.41 -9.44 10.50
C LYS A 126 -4.49 -9.85 9.52
N GLY A 127 -4.07 -10.18 8.31
CA GLY A 127 -4.93 -10.71 7.25
C GLY A 127 -5.70 -9.70 6.41
N GLN A 128 -5.82 -8.41 6.80
CA GLN A 128 -6.72 -7.48 6.11
C GLN A 128 -6.13 -6.15 5.61
N ASN A 129 -4.90 -5.79 5.94
CA ASN A 129 -4.22 -4.56 5.55
C ASN A 129 -4.62 -3.25 6.25
N CYS A 130 -5.61 -3.18 7.10
CA CYS A 130 -5.85 -1.99 7.90
C CYS A 130 -4.56 -1.55 8.59
N THR A 131 -4.14 -0.30 8.40
CA THR A 131 -2.90 0.23 8.94
C THR A 131 -3.15 1.45 9.81
N HIS A 132 -2.42 1.51 10.92
CA HIS A 132 -2.37 2.69 11.78
C HIS A 132 -0.92 3.18 11.81
N GLN A 133 -0.69 4.38 11.30
CA GLN A 133 0.64 4.97 11.21
C GLN A 133 0.93 5.81 12.44
N GLY A 134 2.18 5.75 12.90
CA GLY A 134 2.62 6.46 14.07
C GLY A 134 4.10 6.78 14.07
N THR A 135 4.52 7.45 15.12
CA THR A 135 5.91 7.78 15.40
C THR A 135 6.28 7.25 16.77
N ILE A 136 7.44 6.62 16.88
CA ILE A 136 8.06 6.22 18.15
C ILE A 136 9.33 7.04 18.37
N ILE A 137 9.48 7.57 19.59
CA ILE A 137 10.66 8.29 20.05
C ILE A 137 11.30 7.46 21.15
N ILE A 138 12.53 7.01 20.91
CA ILE A 138 13.26 6.12 21.81
C ILE A 138 14.36 6.92 22.51
N GLU A 139 14.34 6.94 23.83
CA GLU A 139 15.34 7.61 24.69
C GLU A 139 15.80 6.63 25.78
N SER A 140 17.00 6.09 25.62
CA SER A 140 17.59 5.14 26.58
C SER A 140 16.81 3.84 26.76
N ASP A 141 16.02 3.72 27.84
CA ASP A 141 15.28 2.53 28.28
C ASP A 141 13.76 2.66 28.12
N GLN A 142 13.30 3.79 27.62
CA GLN A 142 11.87 4.07 27.43
C GLN A 142 11.61 4.68 26.05
N ALA A 143 10.48 4.35 25.47
CA ALA A 143 10.00 4.95 24.24
C ALA A 143 8.60 5.54 24.43
N GLY A 144 8.40 6.77 23.96
CA GLY A 144 7.08 7.34 23.75
C GLY A 144 6.60 7.03 22.33
N TYR A 145 5.32 6.70 22.14
CA TYR A 145 4.76 6.53 20.81
C TYR A 145 3.42 7.27 20.67
N GLN A 146 3.14 7.63 19.43
CA GLN A 146 1.87 8.22 19.03
C GLN A 146 1.37 7.56 17.75
N ILE A 147 0.11 7.11 17.77
CA ILE A 147 -0.65 6.69 16.58
C ILE A 147 -1.59 7.83 16.26
N ALA A 148 -1.46 8.42 15.08
CA ALA A 148 -2.10 9.71 14.78
C ALA A 148 -2.88 9.73 13.46
N THR A 149 -2.73 8.71 12.64
CA THR A 149 -3.46 8.55 11.39
C THR A 149 -3.62 7.08 11.05
N GLU A 150 -4.51 6.79 10.14
CA GLU A 150 -4.69 5.44 9.60
C GLU A 150 -5.10 5.50 8.13
N THR A 151 -4.91 4.36 7.47
CA THR A 151 -5.51 4.06 6.17
C THR A 151 -6.42 2.84 6.36
N CYS A 152 -7.52 3.05 7.09
CA CYS A 152 -8.45 2.02 7.49
C CYS A 152 -9.89 2.56 7.59
N LYS A 153 -10.76 2.09 6.70
CA LYS A 153 -12.14 2.61 6.63
C LYS A 153 -13.02 2.17 7.81
N TYR A 154 -12.71 1.10 8.50
CA TYR A 154 -13.61 0.46 9.47
C TYR A 154 -13.13 0.51 10.93
N LEU A 155 -11.86 0.85 11.15
CA LEU A 155 -11.29 0.99 12.50
C LEU A 155 -10.38 2.22 12.51
N GLN A 156 -10.73 3.23 13.32
CA GLN A 156 -10.01 4.50 13.39
C GLN A 156 -9.88 4.91 14.84
N PHE A 157 -8.67 5.24 15.26
CA PHE A 157 -8.41 5.71 16.63
C PHE A 157 -7.13 6.55 16.71
N ASN A 158 -7.10 7.45 17.68
CA ASN A 158 -5.90 8.13 18.13
C ASN A 158 -5.40 7.47 19.41
N ALA A 159 -4.09 7.32 19.55
CA ALA A 159 -3.51 6.79 20.78
C ALA A 159 -2.12 7.34 21.05
N GLN A 160 -1.80 7.45 22.33
CA GLN A 160 -0.45 7.75 22.82
C GLN A 160 -0.11 6.79 23.96
N GLY A 161 1.17 6.45 24.07
CA GLY A 161 1.61 5.54 25.11
C GLY A 161 3.12 5.52 25.28
N PHE A 162 3.55 4.60 26.11
CA PHE A 162 4.97 4.30 26.36
C PHE A 162 5.21 2.81 26.19
N ALA A 163 6.43 2.47 25.79
CA ALA A 163 6.90 1.09 25.72
C ALA A 163 8.24 0.95 26.46
N ASP A 164 8.42 -0.17 27.11
CA ASP A 164 9.72 -0.56 27.65
C ASP A 164 10.66 -0.91 26.50
N ILE A 165 11.87 -0.38 26.55
CA ILE A 165 12.87 -0.58 25.51
C ILE A 165 14.15 -1.12 26.12
N SER A 166 14.79 -2.07 25.44
CA SER A 166 16.20 -2.37 25.68
C SER A 166 17.00 -2.22 24.39
N ILE A 167 18.18 -1.64 24.50
CA ILE A 167 19.09 -1.41 23.38
C ILE A 167 20.38 -2.16 23.67
N SER A 168 20.82 -2.98 22.73
CA SER A 168 22.09 -3.69 22.80
C SER A 168 22.94 -3.44 21.57
N ASN A 169 24.25 -3.29 21.73
CA ASN A 169 25.17 -3.16 20.61
C ASN A 169 25.35 -4.52 19.93
N LYS A 170 25.22 -4.54 18.61
CA LYS A 170 25.36 -5.76 17.79
C LYS A 170 26.72 -5.88 17.11
N GLY A 171 27.53 -4.82 17.13
CA GLY A 171 28.78 -4.71 16.40
C GLY A 171 28.59 -4.04 15.03
N THR A 172 29.68 -3.87 14.27
CA THR A 172 29.70 -3.04 13.06
C THR A 172 29.58 -3.83 11.74
N GLY A 173 29.15 -5.10 11.78
CA GLY A 173 29.32 -6.03 10.65
C GLY A 173 28.46 -5.76 9.42
N SER A 174 27.23 -5.27 9.56
CA SER A 174 26.29 -5.08 8.46
C SER A 174 25.91 -3.62 8.18
N SER A 175 26.28 -2.70 9.06
CA SER A 175 25.88 -1.28 9.03
C SER A 175 26.12 -0.62 7.66
N LYS A 176 27.31 -0.78 7.09
CA LYS A 176 27.66 -0.22 5.78
C LYS A 176 26.78 -0.76 4.64
N SER A 177 26.39 -2.02 4.68
CA SER A 177 25.51 -2.61 3.66
C SER A 177 24.09 -2.02 3.74
N VAL A 178 23.56 -1.83 4.94
CA VAL A 178 22.24 -1.23 5.18
C VAL A 178 22.21 0.21 4.69
N THR A 179 23.21 1.01 5.08
CA THR A 179 23.33 2.42 4.68
C THR A 179 23.44 2.57 3.17
N LEU A 180 24.24 1.71 2.50
CA LEU A 180 24.40 1.75 1.04
C LEU A 180 23.12 1.35 0.31
N LYS A 181 22.40 0.33 0.79
CA LYS A 181 21.10 -0.07 0.21
C LYS A 181 20.08 1.06 0.30
N TYR A 182 19.99 1.69 1.46
CA TYR A 182 19.10 2.83 1.67
C TYR A 182 19.47 4.03 0.79
N ALA A 183 20.75 4.37 0.69
CA ALA A 183 21.21 5.43 -0.21
C ALA A 183 20.86 5.14 -1.68
N LYS A 184 21.03 3.89 -2.13
CA LYS A 184 20.64 3.47 -3.47
C LYS A 184 19.12 3.59 -3.69
N GLU A 185 18.30 3.22 -2.71
CA GLU A 185 16.85 3.41 -2.78
C GLU A 185 16.49 4.88 -3.00
N LEU A 186 17.07 5.78 -2.19
CA LEU A 186 16.81 7.22 -2.33
C LEU A 186 17.19 7.76 -3.71
N LEU A 187 18.33 7.32 -4.27
CA LEU A 187 18.77 7.71 -5.61
C LEU A 187 17.87 7.18 -6.72
N ASN A 188 17.14 6.11 -6.48
CA ASN A 188 16.22 5.51 -7.46
C ASN A 188 14.82 6.14 -7.44
N ARG A 189 14.49 6.97 -6.46
CA ARG A 189 13.20 7.68 -6.41
C ARG A 189 13.10 8.70 -7.54
N LEU A 190 11.90 8.98 -8.01
CA LEU A 190 11.67 10.13 -8.87
C LEU A 190 12.00 11.42 -8.11
N PRO A 191 12.46 12.49 -8.80
CA PRO A 191 12.60 13.80 -8.17
C PRO A 191 11.27 14.21 -7.52
N GLU A 192 11.29 14.59 -6.24
CA GLU A 192 10.08 15.01 -5.51
C GLU A 192 10.02 16.53 -5.43
N GLU A 193 8.84 17.08 -5.72
CA GLU A 193 8.47 18.47 -5.51
C GLU A 193 7.16 18.55 -4.70
N SER A 194 7.04 19.60 -3.86
CA SER A 194 5.78 19.83 -3.15
C SER A 194 4.71 20.32 -4.12
N ILE A 195 3.47 19.81 -3.98
CA ILE A 195 2.29 20.33 -4.69
C ILE A 195 2.11 21.83 -4.44
N PHE A 196 2.47 22.30 -3.25
CA PHE A 196 2.35 23.72 -2.87
C PHE A 196 3.41 24.62 -3.54
N GLY A 197 4.44 24.05 -4.21
CA GLY A 197 5.53 24.81 -4.81
C GLY A 197 6.40 25.57 -3.79
N PRO A 198 7.42 26.30 -4.23
CA PRO A 198 8.21 27.19 -3.38
C PRO A 198 7.42 28.45 -2.98
N SER A 199 6.40 28.85 -3.75
CA SER A 199 5.35 29.80 -3.35
C SER A 199 3.97 29.28 -3.82
N LYS A 200 2.91 29.54 -3.05
CA LYS A 200 1.56 29.11 -3.42
C LYS A 200 1.09 29.67 -4.78
N ASP A 201 1.68 30.76 -5.23
CA ASP A 201 1.33 31.44 -6.47
C ASP A 201 2.02 30.84 -7.72
N ASP A 202 3.06 30.01 -7.55
CA ASP A 202 3.84 29.44 -8.65
C ASP A 202 3.42 28.01 -9.02
N SER A 203 2.54 27.39 -8.24
CA SER A 203 2.08 26.03 -8.50
C SER A 203 1.08 25.99 -9.65
N LYS A 204 1.38 25.23 -10.70
CA LYS A 204 0.39 24.88 -11.73
C LYS A 204 -0.67 23.89 -11.22
N LEU A 205 -0.41 23.26 -10.07
CA LEU A 205 -1.26 22.25 -9.46
C LEU A 205 -2.17 22.88 -8.41
N ASP A 206 -3.47 22.63 -8.52
CA ASP A 206 -4.46 23.06 -7.54
C ASP A 206 -4.62 21.97 -6.46
N ASP A 207 -4.08 22.23 -5.28
CA ASP A 207 -4.17 21.32 -4.13
C ASP A 207 -5.62 20.97 -3.77
N SER A 208 -6.55 21.92 -3.88
CA SER A 208 -7.95 21.67 -3.55
C SER A 208 -8.61 20.66 -4.49
N VAL A 209 -8.15 20.62 -5.75
CA VAL A 209 -8.58 19.63 -6.75
C VAL A 209 -7.88 18.28 -6.51
N LEU A 210 -6.55 18.28 -6.35
CA LEU A 210 -5.77 17.05 -6.18
C LEU A 210 -6.15 16.31 -4.88
N SER A 211 -6.41 17.05 -3.80
CA SER A 211 -6.87 16.50 -2.52
C SER A 211 -8.33 16.04 -2.53
N GLN A 212 -9.10 16.40 -3.58
CA GLN A 212 -10.54 16.14 -3.66
C GLN A 212 -11.31 16.70 -2.45
N SER A 213 -10.84 17.80 -1.87
CA SER A 213 -11.38 18.39 -0.62
C SER A 213 -12.84 18.83 -0.72
N ALA A 214 -13.37 19.02 -1.93
CA ALA A 214 -14.78 19.27 -2.16
C ALA A 214 -15.69 18.06 -1.84
N TYR A 215 -15.14 16.86 -1.77
CA TYR A 215 -15.90 15.60 -1.64
C TYR A 215 -15.45 14.73 -0.47
N ILE A 216 -14.23 14.95 0.01
CA ILE A 216 -13.59 14.12 1.02
C ILE A 216 -13.13 14.97 2.18
N GLU A 217 -13.55 14.59 3.39
CA GLU A 217 -13.10 15.22 4.61
C GLU A 217 -11.57 15.12 4.74
N PRO A 218 -10.86 16.23 5.00
CA PRO A 218 -9.40 16.20 5.11
C PRO A 218 -8.87 15.16 6.10
N SER A 219 -9.60 14.88 7.17
CA SER A 219 -9.25 13.85 8.16
C SER A 219 -9.27 12.42 7.63
N SER A 220 -9.89 12.19 6.47
CA SER A 220 -9.92 10.88 5.79
C SER A 220 -8.85 10.72 4.71
N ILE A 221 -8.02 11.73 4.50
CA ILE A 221 -6.94 11.72 3.52
C ILE A 221 -5.68 11.13 4.20
N SER A 222 -5.06 10.13 3.56
CA SER A 222 -3.75 9.64 3.99
C SER A 222 -2.63 10.33 3.18
N VAL A 223 -2.64 10.18 1.85
CA VAL A 223 -1.63 10.74 0.94
C VAL A 223 -2.22 10.85 -0.46
N TYR A 224 -1.83 11.88 -1.21
CA TYR A 224 -2.07 11.99 -2.65
C TYR A 224 -0.86 12.63 -3.35
N GLY A 225 -0.81 12.49 -4.67
CA GLY A 225 0.22 13.09 -5.50
C GLY A 225 0.03 12.80 -6.98
N ALA A 226 0.86 13.42 -7.78
CA ALA A 226 0.89 13.23 -9.22
C ALA A 226 2.32 13.05 -9.73
N VAL A 227 2.49 12.32 -10.80
CA VAL A 227 3.72 12.32 -11.61
C VAL A 227 3.41 13.08 -12.88
N ILE A 228 4.20 14.11 -13.19
CA ILE A 228 4.09 14.92 -14.40
C ILE A 228 5.50 15.16 -14.92
N ASP A 229 5.76 14.83 -16.17
CA ASP A 229 7.08 14.99 -16.81
C ASP A 229 8.22 14.40 -15.95
N ALA A 230 8.02 13.17 -15.43
CA ALA A 230 8.94 12.46 -14.56
C ALA A 230 9.26 13.14 -13.21
N THR A 231 8.53 14.18 -12.82
CA THR A 231 8.60 14.81 -11.50
C THR A 231 7.44 14.34 -10.64
N HIS A 232 7.75 13.90 -9.42
CA HIS A 232 6.77 13.43 -8.44
C HIS A 232 6.32 14.58 -7.54
N TYR A 233 5.13 15.10 -7.79
CA TYR A 233 4.49 16.14 -6.99
C TYR A 233 3.76 15.50 -5.81
N VAL A 234 4.13 15.91 -4.60
CA VAL A 234 3.71 15.24 -3.36
C VAL A 234 2.92 16.15 -2.43
N SER A 235 1.88 15.59 -1.81
CA SER A 235 1.18 16.22 -0.71
C SER A 235 1.95 16.10 0.60
N ASP A 236 1.62 16.96 1.57
CA ASP A 236 1.88 16.67 2.98
C ASP A 236 1.08 15.44 3.43
N CYS A 237 1.40 14.92 4.62
CA CYS A 237 0.60 13.89 5.29
C CYS A 237 -0.16 14.52 6.46
N PRO A 238 -1.31 15.12 6.21
CA PRO A 238 -2.14 15.61 7.31
C PRO A 238 -2.61 14.42 8.15
N THR A 239 -2.51 14.53 9.45
CA THR A 239 -3.07 13.56 10.38
C THR A 239 -4.10 14.21 11.27
N ARG A 240 -4.96 13.41 11.89
CA ARG A 240 -5.96 13.93 12.85
C ARG A 240 -5.33 14.56 14.09
N ALA A 241 -4.14 14.13 14.48
CA ALA A 241 -3.46 14.62 15.68
C ALA A 241 -2.40 15.68 15.39
N ALA A 242 -1.67 15.56 14.30
CA ALA A 242 -0.63 16.49 13.84
C ALA A 242 -0.16 16.11 12.42
N ASN A 243 0.60 16.98 11.76
CA ASN A 243 1.28 16.60 10.53
C ASN A 243 2.30 15.49 10.81
N PHE A 244 2.32 14.47 9.97
CA PHE A 244 3.31 13.42 10.03
C PHE A 244 4.67 13.96 9.55
N SER A 245 5.69 13.88 10.37
CA SER A 245 6.96 14.57 10.11
C SER A 245 7.77 13.96 8.96
N ASP A 246 7.53 12.71 8.60
CA ASP A 246 8.26 12.00 7.54
C ASP A 246 7.30 11.26 6.60
N CYS A 247 6.63 12.02 5.76
CA CYS A 247 5.66 11.54 4.78
C CYS A 247 6.25 10.57 3.76
N SER A 248 7.54 10.68 3.48
CA SER A 248 8.24 9.81 2.51
C SER A 248 8.42 8.37 2.99
N HIS A 249 8.23 8.12 4.30
CA HIS A 249 8.40 6.81 4.92
C HIS A 249 7.09 6.30 5.59
N VAL A 250 5.94 6.79 5.15
CA VAL A 250 4.64 6.27 5.60
C VAL A 250 4.29 5.01 4.81
N PRO A 251 4.21 3.83 5.45
CA PRO A 251 3.72 2.62 4.79
C PRO A 251 2.22 2.77 4.47
N LEU A 252 1.87 2.60 3.21
CA LEU A 252 0.52 2.70 2.68
C LEU A 252 0.01 1.32 2.28
N PRO A 253 -1.15 0.88 2.77
CA PRO A 253 -1.72 -0.40 2.37
C PRO A 253 -2.27 -0.30 0.94
N GLY A 254 -1.82 -1.21 0.08
CA GLY A 254 -2.30 -1.28 -1.30
C GLY A 254 -3.70 -1.86 -1.41
N TYR A 255 -4.17 -2.65 -0.42
CA TYR A 255 -5.40 -3.44 -0.54
C TYR A 255 -5.47 -4.12 -1.92
N SER A 256 -6.52 -3.86 -2.68
CA SER A 256 -6.72 -4.49 -3.99
C SER A 256 -5.77 -4.01 -5.09
N LEU A 257 -4.90 -3.03 -4.86
CA LEU A 257 -3.78 -2.75 -5.79
C LEU A 257 -2.93 -4.00 -6.01
N ALA A 258 -2.84 -4.89 -5.00
CA ALA A 258 -2.15 -6.16 -5.10
C ALA A 258 -2.68 -7.05 -6.25
N LYS A 259 -3.95 -6.91 -6.64
CA LYS A 259 -4.53 -7.64 -7.76
C LYS A 259 -3.82 -7.30 -9.08
N SER A 260 -3.55 -6.03 -9.30
CA SER A 260 -2.79 -5.56 -10.47
C SER A 260 -1.30 -5.85 -10.30
N ILE A 261 -0.73 -5.45 -9.17
CA ILE A 261 0.72 -5.44 -8.94
C ILE A 261 1.25 -6.87 -8.74
N ILE A 262 0.59 -7.71 -7.94
CA ILE A 262 1.06 -9.09 -7.70
C ILE A 262 0.40 -10.05 -8.68
N GLY A 263 -0.94 -10.01 -8.78
CA GLY A 263 -1.70 -10.92 -9.62
C GLY A 263 -1.46 -10.68 -11.12
N GLY A 264 -1.65 -9.43 -11.57
CA GLY A 264 -1.50 -9.05 -12.98
C GLY A 264 -0.06 -9.18 -13.47
N ILE A 265 0.86 -8.46 -12.84
CA ILE A 265 2.30 -8.49 -13.22
C ILE A 265 2.87 -9.90 -13.03
N GLY A 266 2.45 -10.64 -11.98
CA GLY A 266 2.89 -12.00 -11.72
C GLY A 266 2.50 -12.97 -12.84
N LEU A 267 1.26 -12.93 -13.31
CA LEU A 267 0.82 -13.79 -14.43
C LEU A 267 1.45 -13.33 -15.75
N MET A 268 1.61 -12.03 -16.00
CA MET A 268 2.34 -11.52 -17.17
C MET A 268 3.80 -12.00 -17.19
N ARG A 269 4.45 -12.02 -16.02
CA ARG A 269 5.81 -12.55 -15.89
C ARG A 269 5.85 -14.05 -16.16
N LEU A 270 4.90 -14.79 -15.61
CA LEU A 270 4.79 -16.24 -15.82
C LEU A 270 4.52 -16.58 -17.29
N GLU A 271 3.63 -15.83 -17.97
CA GLU A 271 3.34 -15.99 -19.40
C GLU A 271 4.57 -15.71 -20.28
N ALA A 272 5.37 -14.68 -19.94
CA ALA A 272 6.61 -14.38 -20.65
C ALA A 272 7.65 -15.53 -20.56
N LEU A 273 7.68 -16.23 -19.43
CA LEU A 273 8.58 -17.37 -19.21
C LEU A 273 8.02 -18.68 -19.77
N TYR A 274 6.71 -18.83 -19.75
CA TYR A 274 5.98 -20.04 -20.14
C TYR A 274 4.77 -19.65 -21.00
N PRO A 275 4.97 -19.41 -22.31
CA PRO A 275 3.88 -19.06 -23.22
C PRO A 275 2.72 -20.05 -23.14
N GLY A 276 1.52 -19.54 -22.89
CA GLY A 276 0.32 -20.34 -22.64
C GLY A 276 0.00 -20.56 -21.15
N ALA A 277 0.81 -20.07 -20.22
CA ALA A 277 0.57 -20.20 -18.76
C ALA A 277 -0.79 -19.60 -18.36
N GLN A 278 -1.23 -18.50 -18.96
CA GLN A 278 -2.54 -17.90 -18.70
C GLN A 278 -3.73 -18.83 -19.01
N ASN A 279 -3.53 -19.84 -19.86
CA ASN A 279 -4.55 -20.81 -20.27
C ASN A 279 -4.52 -22.11 -19.44
N LEU A 280 -3.56 -22.27 -18.53
CA LEU A 280 -3.54 -23.40 -17.60
C LEU A 280 -4.84 -23.46 -16.80
N LEU A 281 -5.36 -24.68 -16.63
CA LEU A 281 -6.62 -24.89 -15.94
C LEU A 281 -6.42 -24.90 -14.42
N VAL A 282 -7.31 -24.24 -13.72
CA VAL A 282 -7.28 -24.13 -12.25
C VAL A 282 -7.31 -25.50 -11.58
N LYS A 283 -8.14 -26.43 -12.08
CA LYS A 283 -8.29 -27.79 -11.56
C LYS A 283 -6.99 -28.62 -11.59
N ASP A 284 -6.11 -28.32 -12.55
CA ASP A 284 -4.85 -29.06 -12.73
C ASP A 284 -3.75 -28.55 -11.77
N LEU A 285 -3.96 -27.34 -11.23
CA LEU A 285 -3.03 -26.69 -10.31
C LEU A 285 -3.53 -26.65 -8.87
N ILE A 286 -4.86 -26.66 -8.66
CA ILE A 286 -5.50 -26.57 -7.33
C ILE A 286 -6.46 -27.75 -7.18
N PRO A 287 -6.04 -28.85 -6.51
CA PRO A 287 -6.88 -30.04 -6.33
C PRO A 287 -8.22 -29.75 -5.63
N GLU A 288 -8.28 -28.78 -4.73
CA GLU A 288 -9.49 -28.35 -4.03
C GLU A 288 -10.56 -27.79 -4.99
N CYS A 289 -10.13 -27.27 -6.16
CA CYS A 289 -11.00 -26.72 -7.20
C CYS A 289 -11.29 -27.73 -8.33
N VAL A 290 -11.27 -29.02 -8.09
CA VAL A 290 -11.50 -30.07 -9.11
C VAL A 290 -12.79 -29.87 -9.92
N ALA A 291 -13.82 -29.26 -9.35
CA ALA A 291 -15.09 -28.94 -10.02
C ALA A 291 -14.99 -27.73 -11.00
N TRP A 292 -13.83 -27.11 -11.13
CA TRP A 292 -13.59 -25.96 -12.02
C TRP A 292 -13.00 -26.42 -13.36
N ALA A 293 -13.75 -27.24 -14.10
CA ALA A 293 -13.23 -28.04 -15.21
C ALA A 293 -12.64 -27.23 -16.36
N ASP A 294 -13.17 -26.05 -16.65
CA ASP A 294 -12.88 -25.22 -17.83
C ASP A 294 -12.42 -23.80 -17.47
N ILE A 295 -12.10 -23.54 -16.20
CA ILE A 295 -11.64 -22.24 -15.72
C ILE A 295 -10.12 -22.19 -15.78
N SER A 296 -9.58 -21.20 -16.48
CA SER A 296 -8.13 -20.94 -16.59
C SER A 296 -7.67 -19.80 -15.68
N LEU A 297 -6.33 -19.63 -15.55
CA LEU A 297 -5.72 -18.53 -14.83
C LEU A 297 -6.15 -17.16 -15.41
N LYS A 298 -6.34 -17.06 -16.72
CA LYS A 298 -6.88 -15.86 -17.38
C LYS A 298 -8.28 -15.52 -16.86
N HIS A 299 -9.15 -16.50 -16.61
CA HIS A 299 -10.48 -16.25 -16.06
C HIS A 299 -10.44 -15.77 -14.61
N LEU A 300 -9.51 -16.28 -13.79
CA LEU A 300 -9.26 -15.79 -12.44
C LEU A 300 -8.79 -14.33 -12.47
N LEU A 301 -7.75 -14.05 -13.27
CA LEU A 301 -7.14 -12.72 -13.37
C LEU A 301 -8.16 -11.66 -13.83
N ASN A 302 -9.12 -12.04 -14.69
CA ASN A 302 -10.13 -11.14 -15.23
C ASN A 302 -11.45 -11.16 -14.46
N ASN A 303 -11.56 -11.89 -13.35
CA ASN A 303 -12.80 -12.05 -12.59
C ASN A 303 -13.99 -12.50 -13.46
N THR A 304 -13.75 -13.47 -14.35
CA THR A 304 -14.72 -13.97 -15.33
C THR A 304 -14.88 -15.49 -15.25
N THR A 305 -14.79 -16.06 -14.06
CA THR A 305 -14.92 -17.52 -13.87
C THR A 305 -16.33 -18.04 -14.14
N GLY A 306 -17.34 -17.17 -14.16
CA GLY A 306 -18.74 -17.55 -14.29
C GLY A 306 -19.32 -18.10 -12.97
N ARG A 307 -18.55 -18.09 -11.87
CA ARG A 307 -18.98 -18.56 -10.53
C ARG A 307 -19.22 -17.37 -9.63
N TYR A 308 -20.45 -17.11 -9.22
CA TYR A 308 -20.79 -15.95 -8.41
C TYR A 308 -22.09 -16.12 -7.62
N GLY A 309 -22.25 -15.33 -6.56
CA GLY A 309 -23.51 -15.20 -5.82
C GLY A 309 -24.43 -14.18 -6.48
N SER A 310 -23.89 -13.00 -6.80
CA SER A 310 -24.61 -11.89 -7.42
C SER A 310 -23.79 -11.25 -8.54
N LYS A 311 -24.43 -10.89 -9.65
CA LYS A 311 -23.82 -10.11 -10.75
C LYS A 311 -23.70 -8.61 -10.45
N TYR A 312 -24.31 -8.15 -9.37
CA TYR A 312 -24.19 -6.73 -8.98
C TYR A 312 -22.80 -6.45 -8.43
N PRO A 313 -22.16 -5.36 -8.86
CA PRO A 313 -20.80 -5.01 -8.43
C PRO A 313 -20.66 -5.02 -6.91
N HIS A 314 -19.55 -5.55 -6.42
CA HIS A 314 -19.14 -5.58 -5.02
C HIS A 314 -20.09 -6.29 -4.03
N ARG A 315 -21.22 -6.84 -4.48
CA ARG A 315 -22.15 -7.51 -3.55
C ARG A 315 -21.56 -8.77 -2.94
N ASP A 316 -20.79 -9.53 -3.72
CA ASP A 316 -20.12 -10.74 -3.26
C ASP A 316 -18.89 -10.42 -2.38
N GLU A 317 -18.38 -9.19 -2.44
CA GLU A 317 -17.29 -8.65 -1.62
C GLU A 317 -17.77 -7.99 -0.31
N ALA A 318 -19.08 -8.01 -0.01
CA ALA A 318 -19.63 -7.46 1.21
C ALA A 318 -19.23 -8.30 2.43
N LYS A 319 -19.88 -8.08 3.57
CA LYS A 319 -19.58 -8.71 4.87
C LYS A 319 -19.30 -10.24 4.85
N HIS A 320 -19.73 -10.92 3.82
CA HIS A 320 -19.45 -12.37 3.65
C HIS A 320 -17.99 -12.68 3.33
N LEU A 321 -17.23 -11.71 2.84
CA LEU A 321 -15.81 -11.88 2.56
C LEU A 321 -15.00 -12.05 3.85
N PHE A 322 -15.46 -11.51 4.97
CA PHE A 322 -14.77 -11.66 6.26
C PHE A 322 -14.57 -13.12 6.67
N ALA A 323 -15.55 -13.99 6.44
CA ALA A 323 -15.42 -15.42 6.72
C ALA A 323 -14.26 -16.06 5.94
N PHE A 324 -13.98 -15.58 4.72
CA PHE A 324 -12.83 -16.03 3.94
C PHE A 324 -11.50 -15.55 4.55
N PHE A 325 -11.42 -14.31 5.01
CA PHE A 325 -10.19 -13.81 5.66
C PHE A 325 -9.90 -14.52 6.99
N GLU A 326 -10.91 -14.94 7.71
CA GLU A 326 -10.82 -15.64 9.00
C GLU A 326 -10.45 -17.13 8.87
N GLU A 327 -10.44 -17.71 7.67
CA GLU A 327 -10.05 -19.11 7.49
C GLU A 327 -8.62 -19.35 7.99
N PRO A 328 -8.40 -20.42 8.80
CA PRO A 328 -7.20 -20.54 9.63
C PRO A 328 -5.98 -21.08 8.89
N SER A 329 -6.09 -21.43 7.60
CA SER A 329 -4.97 -21.99 6.83
C SER A 329 -5.14 -21.79 5.33
N VAL A 330 -4.03 -21.89 4.59
CA VAL A 330 -4.03 -21.89 3.12
C VAL A 330 -5.03 -22.88 2.55
N LYS A 331 -5.07 -24.11 3.08
CA LYS A 331 -6.01 -25.15 2.62
C LYS A 331 -7.46 -24.75 2.85
N ALA A 332 -7.84 -24.37 4.08
CA ALA A 332 -9.20 -23.96 4.40
C ALA A 332 -9.65 -22.75 3.57
N LYS A 333 -8.78 -21.76 3.43
CA LYS A 333 -9.01 -20.56 2.62
C LYS A 333 -9.21 -20.91 1.14
N THR A 334 -8.43 -21.86 0.61
CA THR A 334 -8.54 -22.34 -0.77
C THR A 334 -9.83 -23.15 -0.97
N GLU A 335 -10.15 -24.07 -0.07
CA GLU A 335 -11.42 -24.83 -0.08
C GLU A 335 -12.63 -23.89 -0.01
N HIS A 336 -12.59 -22.88 0.85
CA HIS A 336 -13.62 -21.84 0.93
C HIS A 336 -13.79 -21.14 -0.42
N ALA A 337 -12.72 -20.65 -1.02
CA ALA A 337 -12.75 -19.96 -2.30
C ALA A 337 -13.29 -20.84 -3.45
N CYS A 338 -12.88 -22.12 -3.53
CA CYS A 338 -13.33 -23.05 -4.55
C CYS A 338 -14.82 -23.41 -4.43
N ASN A 339 -15.37 -23.49 -3.22
CA ASN A 339 -16.70 -24.01 -2.97
C ASN A 339 -17.77 -22.95 -2.74
N ARG A 340 -17.37 -21.67 -2.59
CA ARG A 340 -18.29 -20.60 -2.20
C ARG A 340 -19.41 -20.35 -3.20
N TYR A 341 -19.09 -20.33 -4.49
CA TYR A 341 -20.04 -19.94 -5.51
C TYR A 341 -20.30 -21.05 -6.51
N ARG A 342 -21.56 -21.15 -6.96
CA ARG A 342 -21.98 -22.06 -8.02
C ARG A 342 -21.74 -21.42 -9.39
N THR A 343 -21.55 -22.24 -10.41
CA THR A 343 -21.49 -21.82 -11.82
C THR A 343 -22.86 -21.25 -12.24
N LYS A 344 -22.86 -20.06 -12.83
CA LYS A 344 -24.04 -19.34 -13.33
C LYS A 344 -23.88 -18.82 -14.75
N ALA A 345 -22.64 -18.74 -15.24
CA ALA A 345 -22.29 -18.37 -16.60
C ALA A 345 -21.10 -19.21 -17.08
N LYS A 346 -20.82 -19.20 -18.38
CA LYS A 346 -19.58 -19.79 -18.89
C LYS A 346 -18.39 -18.91 -18.52
N PRO A 347 -17.19 -19.50 -18.35
CA PRO A 347 -15.97 -18.72 -18.17
C PRO A 347 -15.78 -17.71 -19.32
N GLY A 348 -15.44 -16.48 -18.96
CA GLY A 348 -15.26 -15.37 -19.90
C GLY A 348 -16.53 -14.55 -20.19
N GLU A 349 -17.74 -15.04 -19.87
CA GLU A 349 -19.00 -14.35 -20.25
C GLU A 349 -19.43 -13.24 -19.28
N GLN A 350 -19.21 -13.44 -17.97
CA GLN A 350 -19.71 -12.53 -16.93
C GLN A 350 -18.59 -12.10 -16.00
N TRP A 351 -18.37 -10.81 -15.94
CA TRP A 351 -17.48 -10.21 -14.95
C TRP A 351 -18.19 -10.06 -13.60
N VAL A 352 -17.54 -10.53 -12.54
CA VAL A 352 -17.95 -10.29 -11.15
C VAL A 352 -16.70 -10.17 -10.29
N TYR A 353 -16.55 -9.05 -9.61
CA TYR A 353 -15.36 -8.78 -8.81
C TYR A 353 -15.27 -9.70 -7.59
N HIS A 354 -14.17 -10.48 -7.50
CA HIS A 354 -13.92 -11.41 -6.41
C HIS A 354 -12.47 -11.39 -5.93
N THR A 355 -12.25 -11.09 -4.67
CA THR A 355 -10.94 -11.21 -4.01
C THR A 355 -10.52 -12.68 -3.88
N THR A 356 -11.48 -13.59 -3.69
CA THR A 356 -11.23 -15.03 -3.60
C THR A 356 -10.64 -15.63 -4.89
N GLU A 357 -11.00 -15.11 -6.07
CA GLU A 357 -10.42 -15.55 -7.34
C GLU A 357 -8.96 -15.15 -7.47
N PHE A 358 -8.59 -13.97 -6.98
CA PHE A 358 -7.19 -13.55 -6.91
C PHE A 358 -6.38 -14.39 -5.90
N TRP A 359 -6.97 -14.80 -4.78
CA TRP A 359 -6.32 -15.78 -3.89
C TRP A 359 -6.01 -17.08 -4.64
N LEU A 360 -6.99 -17.64 -5.36
CA LEU A 360 -6.79 -18.85 -6.16
C LEU A 360 -5.75 -18.65 -7.26
N LEU A 361 -5.68 -17.48 -7.88
CA LEU A 361 -4.64 -17.16 -8.85
C LEU A 361 -3.23 -17.26 -8.21
N GLY A 362 -3.06 -16.72 -7.01
CA GLY A 362 -1.80 -16.83 -6.27
C GLY A 362 -1.43 -18.26 -5.92
N VAL A 363 -2.41 -19.04 -5.43
CA VAL A 363 -2.21 -20.47 -5.13
C VAL A 363 -1.83 -21.24 -6.40
N ALA A 364 -2.50 -20.97 -7.53
CA ALA A 364 -2.20 -21.63 -8.80
C ALA A 364 -0.79 -21.31 -9.31
N MET A 365 -0.39 -20.03 -9.28
CA MET A 365 0.97 -19.60 -9.67
C MET A 365 2.03 -20.23 -8.76
N GLN A 366 1.79 -20.27 -7.45
CA GLN A 366 2.69 -20.90 -6.49
C GLN A 366 2.83 -22.41 -6.75
N ASN A 367 1.71 -23.11 -6.94
CA ASN A 367 1.73 -24.56 -7.20
C ASN A 367 2.40 -24.87 -8.54
N PHE A 368 2.14 -24.11 -9.60
CA PHE A 368 2.83 -24.25 -10.87
C PHE A 368 4.35 -24.07 -10.70
N TRP A 369 4.77 -23.04 -9.99
CA TRP A 369 6.17 -22.74 -9.76
C TRP A 369 6.86 -23.85 -8.98
N GLN A 370 6.22 -24.35 -7.92
CA GLN A 370 6.73 -25.47 -7.11
C GLN A 370 6.75 -26.80 -7.86
N GLN A 371 5.79 -27.06 -8.75
CA GLN A 371 5.83 -28.24 -9.62
C GLN A 371 7.04 -28.23 -10.58
N LYS A 372 7.47 -27.05 -11.01
CA LYS A 372 8.60 -26.88 -11.92
C LYS A 372 9.97 -26.91 -11.23
N TYR A 373 10.06 -26.32 -10.04
CA TYR A 373 11.37 -26.02 -9.45
C TYR A 373 11.59 -26.57 -8.04
N GLY A 374 10.58 -27.18 -7.42
CA GLY A 374 10.66 -27.76 -6.09
C GLY A 374 9.79 -27.03 -5.04
N LYS A 375 9.44 -27.76 -3.98
CA LYS A 375 8.49 -27.32 -2.94
C LYS A 375 8.98 -26.14 -2.09
N ASP A 376 10.26 -25.88 -2.07
CA ASP A 376 10.93 -24.78 -1.37
C ASP A 376 10.92 -23.47 -2.15
N LYS A 377 10.40 -23.49 -3.39
CA LYS A 377 10.36 -22.33 -4.27
C LYS A 377 9.14 -21.46 -4.05
N ASP A 378 9.33 -20.17 -4.28
CA ASP A 378 8.34 -19.14 -4.04
C ASP A 378 8.22 -18.23 -5.27
N PHE A 379 7.04 -18.19 -5.90
CA PHE A 379 6.86 -17.43 -7.13
C PHE A 379 7.04 -15.92 -6.92
N TYR A 380 6.66 -15.40 -5.77
CA TYR A 380 6.82 -13.98 -5.48
C TYR A 380 8.30 -13.60 -5.40
N THR A 381 9.04 -14.35 -4.61
CA THR A 381 10.48 -14.12 -4.42
C THR A 381 11.26 -14.34 -5.72
N ASP A 382 10.92 -15.38 -6.47
CA ASP A 382 11.69 -15.77 -7.65
C ASP A 382 11.31 -14.94 -8.91
N LEU A 383 10.06 -14.47 -9.02
CA LEU A 383 9.56 -13.79 -10.22
C LEU A 383 9.36 -12.30 -10.05
N LEU A 384 8.84 -11.83 -8.90
CA LEU A 384 8.43 -10.45 -8.71
C LEU A 384 9.49 -9.60 -8.01
N MET A 385 10.14 -10.11 -6.96
CA MET A 385 11.18 -9.33 -6.27
C MET A 385 12.31 -8.86 -7.21
N PRO A 386 12.79 -9.66 -8.21
CA PRO A 386 13.75 -9.15 -9.19
C PRO A 386 13.24 -7.95 -9.99
N ILE A 387 11.94 -7.92 -10.34
CA ILE A 387 11.33 -6.78 -11.04
C ILE A 387 11.35 -5.53 -10.16
N TRP A 388 10.98 -5.69 -8.88
CA TRP A 388 10.99 -4.57 -7.92
C TRP A 388 12.40 -4.03 -7.70
N ALA A 389 13.38 -4.91 -7.58
CA ALA A 389 14.79 -4.55 -7.45
C ALA A 389 15.34 -3.82 -8.70
N ASP A 390 15.00 -4.29 -9.91
CA ASP A 390 15.40 -3.67 -11.16
C ASP A 390 14.74 -2.29 -11.35
N LEU A 391 13.47 -2.13 -10.95
CA LEU A 391 12.79 -0.85 -10.91
C LEU A 391 13.30 0.06 -9.79
N GLY A 392 14.04 -0.48 -8.80
CA GLY A 392 14.55 0.26 -7.65
C GLY A 392 13.46 0.72 -6.69
N LEU A 393 12.43 -0.11 -6.49
CA LEU A 393 11.39 0.11 -5.49
C LEU A 393 11.90 -0.19 -4.09
N SER A 394 11.16 0.26 -3.07
CA SER A 394 11.56 0.07 -1.68
C SER A 394 11.48 -1.39 -1.22
N PRO A 395 12.22 -1.76 -0.17
CA PRO A 395 12.14 -3.11 0.41
C PRO A 395 10.79 -3.48 1.05
N LEU A 396 9.83 -2.56 1.13
CA LEU A 396 8.48 -2.88 1.60
C LEU A 396 7.81 -3.93 0.72
N LEU A 397 8.11 -3.89 -0.60
CA LEU A 397 7.60 -4.86 -1.55
C LEU A 397 8.24 -6.25 -1.39
N ASP A 398 9.37 -6.38 -0.69
CA ASP A 398 10.01 -7.69 -0.49
C ASP A 398 9.21 -8.61 0.46
N ALA A 399 8.33 -8.05 1.29
CA ALA A 399 7.57 -8.75 2.30
C ALA A 399 6.05 -8.50 2.18
N PRO A 400 5.38 -9.05 1.15
CA PRO A 400 3.92 -8.99 1.04
C PRO A 400 3.28 -9.83 2.16
N HIS A 401 2.01 -9.59 2.43
CA HIS A 401 1.24 -10.45 3.31
C HIS A 401 1.24 -11.91 2.82
N ARG A 402 1.44 -12.82 3.75
CA ARG A 402 1.43 -14.25 3.48
C ARG A 402 0.54 -14.97 4.48
N GLU A 403 -0.26 -15.86 3.98
CA GLU A 403 -0.87 -16.89 4.81
C GLU A 403 0.09 -18.07 4.87
N GLN A 404 0.72 -18.30 6.01
CA GLN A 404 1.85 -19.24 6.10
C GLN A 404 2.95 -18.85 5.07
N ASN A 405 3.19 -19.70 4.07
CA ASN A 405 4.17 -19.42 3.00
C ASN A 405 3.51 -19.00 1.66
N GLN A 406 2.17 -18.89 1.62
CA GLN A 406 1.44 -18.51 0.41
C GLN A 406 1.33 -16.99 0.32
N PRO A 407 1.94 -16.33 -0.69
CA PRO A 407 1.75 -14.91 -0.91
C PRO A 407 0.32 -14.60 -1.33
N SER A 408 -0.26 -13.56 -0.77
CA SER A 408 -1.55 -13.05 -1.21
C SER A 408 -1.40 -12.26 -2.51
N THR A 409 -2.23 -12.51 -3.50
CA THR A 409 -2.28 -11.76 -4.77
C THR A 409 -3.46 -10.80 -4.85
N GLY A 410 -4.36 -10.83 -3.87
CA GLY A 410 -5.57 -10.01 -3.83
C GLY A 410 -5.49 -8.81 -2.88
N TRP A 411 -4.54 -8.84 -1.93
CA TRP A 411 -4.32 -7.83 -0.88
C TRP A 411 -2.95 -8.04 -0.23
N GLY A 412 -2.56 -7.21 0.75
CA GLY A 412 -1.39 -7.49 1.59
C GLY A 412 -0.09 -6.86 1.13
N LEU A 413 -0.15 -5.94 0.17
CA LEU A 413 1.00 -5.19 -0.30
C LEU A 413 1.08 -3.86 0.42
N MET A 414 2.27 -3.52 0.93
CA MET A 414 2.60 -2.22 1.50
C MET A 414 3.53 -1.46 0.54
N LEU A 415 3.32 -0.16 0.41
CA LEU A 415 3.99 0.71 -0.55
C LEU A 415 4.35 2.03 0.10
N LEU A 416 5.47 2.62 -0.30
CA LEU A 416 5.71 4.05 -0.08
C LEU A 416 5.10 4.85 -1.24
N ARG A 417 4.81 6.14 -1.02
CA ARG A 417 4.35 7.03 -2.09
C ARG A 417 5.30 7.07 -3.28
N SER A 418 6.61 6.97 -3.01
CA SER A 418 7.64 6.88 -4.05
C SER A 418 7.57 5.59 -4.88
N ASP A 419 7.20 4.45 -4.27
CA ASP A 419 6.97 3.19 -4.99
C ASP A 419 5.78 3.30 -5.92
N ILE A 420 4.70 3.90 -5.43
CA ILE A 420 3.46 4.10 -6.19
C ILE A 420 3.73 4.97 -7.40
N ALA A 421 4.37 6.12 -7.21
CA ALA A 421 4.72 7.05 -8.27
C ALA A 421 5.60 6.40 -9.34
N LYS A 422 6.67 5.71 -8.91
CA LYS A 422 7.62 5.07 -9.82
C LYS A 422 7.00 3.90 -10.58
N LEU A 423 6.25 3.04 -9.91
CA LEU A 423 5.58 1.90 -10.56
C LEU A 423 4.50 2.38 -11.54
N ALA A 424 3.71 3.38 -11.16
CA ALA A 424 2.69 3.97 -12.03
C ALA A 424 3.33 4.58 -13.28
N SER A 425 4.39 5.37 -13.12
CA SER A 425 5.14 5.94 -14.23
C SER A 425 5.75 4.86 -15.13
N ALA A 426 6.36 3.82 -14.56
CA ALA A 426 6.94 2.72 -15.33
C ALA A 426 5.89 1.95 -16.15
N LEU A 427 4.70 1.71 -15.59
CA LEU A 427 3.60 1.03 -16.29
C LEU A 427 3.07 1.88 -17.46
N SER A 428 2.83 3.17 -17.25
CA SER A 428 2.25 4.05 -18.26
C SER A 428 3.24 4.41 -19.37
N ALA A 429 4.52 4.63 -19.04
CA ALA A 429 5.58 4.90 -20.01
C ALA A 429 6.04 3.67 -20.81
N SER A 430 5.57 2.46 -20.48
CA SER A 430 6.15 1.20 -21.01
C SER A 430 7.65 1.08 -20.74
N ASP A 431 8.02 1.20 -19.47
CA ASP A 431 9.41 1.10 -19.04
C ASP A 431 10.12 -0.12 -19.66
N PRO A 432 11.36 0.04 -20.15
CA PRO A 432 12.12 -1.06 -20.77
C PRO A 432 12.30 -2.29 -19.90
N ILE A 433 12.35 -2.15 -18.58
CA ILE A 433 12.42 -3.28 -17.63
C ILE A 433 11.14 -4.10 -17.72
N LEU A 434 9.98 -3.44 -17.63
CA LEU A 434 8.69 -4.11 -17.68
C LEU A 434 8.43 -4.75 -19.05
N THR A 435 8.70 -4.04 -20.13
CA THR A 435 8.50 -4.57 -21.51
C THR A 435 9.43 -5.73 -21.85
N LYS A 436 10.61 -5.80 -21.24
CA LYS A 436 11.56 -6.93 -21.38
C LYS A 436 11.15 -8.15 -20.55
N LEU A 437 10.61 -7.93 -19.36
CA LEU A 437 10.38 -9.00 -18.38
C LEU A 437 8.97 -9.58 -18.43
N LEU A 438 7.98 -8.83 -18.92
CA LEU A 438 6.57 -9.22 -18.94
C LEU A 438 6.12 -9.64 -20.36
N ASP A 439 5.06 -10.44 -20.43
CA ASP A 439 4.40 -10.68 -21.72
C ASP A 439 3.82 -9.38 -22.27
N LYS A 440 4.35 -8.98 -23.43
CA LYS A 440 4.00 -7.71 -24.06
C LYS A 440 2.51 -7.61 -24.43
N SER A 441 1.92 -8.69 -24.91
CA SER A 441 0.51 -8.69 -25.32
C SER A 441 -0.42 -8.50 -24.13
N MET A 442 -0.15 -9.18 -23.01
CA MET A 442 -0.92 -8.97 -21.77
C MET A 442 -0.73 -7.57 -21.20
N LEU A 443 0.50 -7.05 -21.23
CA LEU A 443 0.81 -5.70 -20.75
C LEU A 443 0.11 -4.63 -21.60
N ASP A 444 0.18 -4.74 -22.93
CA ASP A 444 -0.49 -3.79 -23.86
C ASP A 444 -2.01 -3.76 -23.66
N ARG A 445 -2.64 -4.93 -23.44
CA ARG A 445 -4.06 -5.00 -23.10
C ARG A 445 -4.38 -4.36 -21.75
N ALA A 446 -3.59 -4.66 -20.72
CA ALA A 446 -3.77 -4.06 -19.40
C ALA A 446 -3.62 -2.54 -19.44
N MET A 447 -2.65 -2.04 -20.18
CA MET A 447 -2.37 -0.60 -20.37
C MET A 447 -3.25 0.05 -21.46
N GLN A 448 -4.28 -0.65 -21.95
CA GLN A 448 -5.23 -0.13 -22.95
C GLN A 448 -4.58 0.30 -24.28
N LYS A 449 -3.41 -0.24 -24.61
CA LYS A 449 -2.70 0.01 -25.88
C LYS A 449 -3.22 -0.86 -27.02
N ASP A 450 -3.77 -2.03 -26.69
CA ASP A 450 -4.46 -2.90 -27.67
C ASP A 450 -5.92 -2.48 -27.82
N VAL A 451 -6.21 -1.75 -28.90
CA VAL A 451 -7.57 -1.26 -29.20
C VAL A 451 -8.56 -2.38 -29.55
N SER A 452 -8.07 -3.57 -29.92
CA SER A 452 -8.89 -4.72 -30.30
C SER A 452 -9.38 -5.52 -29.08
N ASP A 453 -8.70 -5.41 -27.92
CA ASP A 453 -9.07 -6.09 -26.68
C ASP A 453 -8.96 -5.14 -25.47
N ARG A 454 -10.00 -4.35 -25.26
CA ARG A 454 -10.14 -3.44 -24.10
C ARG A 454 -10.51 -4.19 -22.80
N GLY A 455 -10.76 -5.50 -22.87
CA GLY A 455 -11.23 -6.30 -21.75
C GLY A 455 -12.74 -6.32 -21.58
N VAL A 456 -13.18 -6.88 -20.45
CA VAL A 456 -14.59 -7.07 -20.12
C VAL A 456 -15.19 -5.82 -19.50
N THR A 457 -16.49 -5.57 -19.73
CA THR A 457 -17.21 -4.48 -19.07
C THR A 457 -17.36 -4.78 -17.59
N ALA A 458 -16.94 -3.83 -16.74
CA ALA A 458 -16.80 -4.01 -15.30
C ALA A 458 -17.76 -3.12 -14.50
N GLY A 459 -19.04 -3.49 -14.49
CA GLY A 459 -20.08 -2.81 -13.70
C GLY A 459 -20.76 -1.64 -14.42
N ALA A 460 -20.03 -0.79 -15.15
CA ALA A 460 -20.56 0.32 -15.94
C ALA A 460 -20.02 0.29 -17.38
N ALA A 461 -20.69 0.96 -18.31
CA ALA A 461 -20.33 0.94 -19.73
C ALA A 461 -18.97 1.61 -20.01
N ASP A 462 -18.62 2.62 -19.23
CA ASP A 462 -17.38 3.39 -19.26
C ASP A 462 -16.26 2.75 -18.45
N LEU A 463 -16.47 1.55 -17.90
CA LEU A 463 -15.47 0.80 -17.14
C LEU A 463 -15.16 -0.54 -17.79
N LYS A 464 -13.88 -0.84 -17.91
CA LYS A 464 -13.34 -2.13 -18.35
C LYS A 464 -12.42 -2.73 -17.29
N PHE A 465 -12.23 -4.05 -17.40
CA PHE A 465 -11.26 -4.79 -16.61
C PHE A 465 -10.48 -5.74 -17.50
N ASN A 466 -9.15 -5.62 -17.50
CA ASN A 466 -8.28 -6.44 -18.33
C ASN A 466 -6.96 -6.77 -17.61
N ASN A 467 -6.63 -8.06 -17.53
CA ASN A 467 -5.39 -8.55 -16.95
C ASN A 467 -5.07 -7.98 -15.54
N GLY A 468 -6.13 -7.86 -14.71
CA GLY A 468 -5.98 -7.37 -13.32
C GLY A 468 -6.02 -5.85 -13.17
N PHE A 469 -6.18 -5.09 -14.24
CA PHE A 469 -6.27 -3.63 -14.23
C PHE A 469 -7.67 -3.17 -14.64
N TRP A 470 -8.12 -2.12 -14.00
CA TRP A 470 -9.28 -1.35 -14.42
C TRP A 470 -8.92 -0.41 -15.56
N ALA A 471 -9.89 -0.01 -16.34
CA ALA A 471 -9.78 1.11 -17.26
C ALA A 471 -11.08 1.91 -17.29
N TRP A 472 -10.94 3.23 -17.41
CA TRP A 472 -12.04 4.18 -17.50
C TRP A 472 -11.97 4.93 -18.83
N ASP A 473 -13.11 5.04 -19.53
CA ASP A 473 -13.21 5.91 -20.73
C ASP A 473 -13.32 7.37 -20.30
N ALA A 474 -12.21 8.04 -20.27
CA ALA A 474 -12.10 9.45 -19.94
C ALA A 474 -12.51 10.38 -21.08
N GLY A 475 -12.58 9.87 -22.32
CA GLY A 475 -12.84 10.67 -23.51
C GLY A 475 -14.03 11.64 -23.37
N PRO A 476 -15.22 11.18 -22.97
CA PRO A 476 -16.38 12.06 -22.77
C PRO A 476 -16.17 13.13 -21.69
N SER A 477 -15.40 12.83 -20.65
CA SER A 477 -15.14 13.76 -19.54
C SER A 477 -14.02 14.77 -19.83
N LEU A 478 -13.18 14.50 -20.83
CA LEU A 478 -12.08 15.34 -21.28
C LEU A 478 -12.36 16.07 -22.58
N ASP A 479 -13.58 15.91 -23.12
CA ASP A 479 -13.97 16.46 -24.43
C ASP A 479 -13.07 15.99 -25.60
N CYS A 480 -12.53 14.76 -25.49
CA CYS A 480 -11.73 14.14 -26.54
C CYS A 480 -12.60 13.80 -27.77
N ALA A 481 -12.02 13.87 -28.97
CA ALA A 481 -12.71 13.50 -30.21
C ALA A 481 -13.08 11.99 -30.26
N ASN A 482 -12.36 11.15 -29.52
CA ASN A 482 -12.53 9.70 -29.46
C ASN A 482 -12.48 9.21 -28.01
N SER A 483 -12.90 7.95 -27.78
CA SER A 483 -12.71 7.27 -26.50
C SER A 483 -11.24 7.27 -26.08
N GLN A 484 -10.97 7.71 -24.86
CA GLN A 484 -9.65 7.72 -24.24
C GLN A 484 -9.67 6.83 -23.00
N TRP A 485 -9.22 5.60 -23.15
CA TRP A 485 -9.21 4.64 -22.05
C TRP A 485 -7.97 4.81 -21.18
N LEU A 486 -8.16 5.20 -19.94
CA LEU A 486 -7.09 5.34 -18.94
C LEU A 486 -7.08 4.13 -18.01
N PRO A 487 -5.98 3.36 -17.97
CA PRO A 487 -5.86 2.27 -17.01
C PRO A 487 -5.73 2.83 -15.59
N PHE A 488 -6.26 2.10 -14.61
CA PHE A 488 -6.09 2.45 -13.21
C PHE A 488 -6.10 1.24 -12.29
N MET A 489 -5.55 1.40 -11.11
CA MET A 489 -5.62 0.45 -10.02
C MET A 489 -6.49 1.01 -8.90
N SER A 490 -7.23 0.16 -8.20
CA SER A 490 -8.13 0.58 -7.12
C SER A 490 -7.98 -0.31 -5.90
N GLY A 491 -8.00 0.31 -4.72
CA GLY A 491 -7.93 -0.35 -3.42
C GLY A 491 -9.10 0.02 -2.52
N TYR A 492 -9.41 -0.86 -1.56
CA TYR A 492 -10.48 -0.63 -0.60
C TYR A 492 -10.26 0.66 0.20
N GLY A 493 -11.33 1.37 0.52
CA GLY A 493 -11.28 2.56 1.35
C GLY A 493 -11.26 3.89 0.59
N GLY A 494 -11.08 3.88 -0.74
CA GLY A 494 -10.98 5.09 -1.56
C GLY A 494 -9.59 5.29 -2.14
N ILE A 495 -8.90 4.18 -2.44
CA ILE A 495 -7.57 4.20 -3.03
C ILE A 495 -7.69 4.11 -4.54
N SER A 496 -7.01 5.01 -5.26
CA SER A 496 -6.95 5.03 -6.72
C SER A 496 -5.54 5.39 -7.19
N VAL A 497 -5.06 4.72 -8.21
CA VAL A 497 -3.82 5.05 -8.94
C VAL A 497 -4.16 5.05 -10.43
N VAL A 498 -4.25 6.23 -11.02
CA VAL A 498 -4.63 6.43 -12.43
C VAL A 498 -3.36 6.59 -13.24
N LEU A 499 -3.24 5.81 -14.29
CA LEU A 499 -2.11 5.80 -15.20
C LEU A 499 -2.44 6.70 -16.40
N LEU A 500 -1.67 7.76 -16.59
CA LEU A 500 -1.84 8.72 -17.67
C LEU A 500 -0.80 8.46 -18.77
N PRO A 501 -0.98 8.96 -19.98
CA PRO A 501 0.03 8.78 -21.04
C PRO A 501 1.43 9.27 -20.62
N ASP A 502 2.45 8.77 -21.32
CA ASP A 502 3.84 9.25 -21.28
C ASP A 502 4.54 9.17 -19.90
N GLY A 503 4.07 8.34 -19.02
CA GLY A 503 4.65 8.15 -17.68
C GLY A 503 4.02 9.01 -16.60
N ASP A 504 3.03 9.79 -16.93
CA ASP A 504 2.28 10.57 -15.96
C ASP A 504 1.33 9.68 -15.15
N ALA A 505 0.99 10.12 -13.95
CA ALA A 505 0.07 9.39 -13.08
C ALA A 505 -0.54 10.29 -12.01
N TYR A 506 -1.68 9.88 -11.48
CA TYR A 506 -2.26 10.44 -10.26
C TYR A 506 -2.54 9.33 -9.27
N TYR A 507 -2.26 9.55 -8.00
CA TYR A 507 -2.62 8.61 -6.96
C TYR A 507 -3.26 9.29 -5.75
N TYR A 508 -4.14 8.54 -5.10
CA TYR A 508 -4.89 8.98 -3.94
C TYR A 508 -5.11 7.83 -2.97
N PHE A 509 -4.78 8.05 -1.71
CA PHE A 509 -4.99 7.13 -0.61
C PHE A 509 -5.86 7.79 0.45
N SER A 510 -6.97 7.16 0.79
CA SER A 510 -7.88 7.61 1.82
C SER A 510 -8.62 6.45 2.49
N ASP A 511 -9.34 6.73 3.55
CA ASP A 511 -10.28 5.82 4.21
C ASP A 511 -11.76 6.27 4.09
N SER A 512 -12.02 7.27 3.25
CA SER A 512 -13.34 7.85 3.02
C SER A 512 -14.34 6.90 2.36
N GLY A 513 -13.87 5.94 1.56
CA GLY A 513 -14.68 5.10 0.69
C GLY A 513 -15.18 5.80 -0.58
N VAL A 514 -14.65 6.97 -0.89
CA VAL A 514 -14.97 7.74 -2.09
C VAL A 514 -13.94 7.42 -3.17
N PHE A 515 -14.42 7.10 -4.38
CA PHE A 515 -13.61 6.79 -5.56
C PHE A 515 -13.93 7.83 -6.64
N ARG A 516 -13.30 8.98 -6.55
CA ARG A 516 -13.48 10.08 -7.50
C ARG A 516 -12.12 10.60 -7.94
N PHE A 517 -11.89 10.64 -9.22
CA PHE A 517 -10.67 11.22 -9.80
C PHE A 517 -10.95 12.01 -11.10
N THR A 518 -12.17 12.02 -11.57
CA THR A 518 -12.55 12.67 -12.85
C THR A 518 -12.11 14.11 -12.90
N GLU A 519 -12.46 14.92 -11.89
CA GLU A 519 -12.13 16.35 -11.82
C GLU A 519 -10.63 16.58 -11.74
N VAL A 520 -9.90 15.67 -11.06
CA VAL A 520 -8.44 15.72 -11.00
C VAL A 520 -7.85 15.48 -12.38
N ILE A 521 -8.33 14.45 -13.09
CA ILE A 521 -7.81 14.15 -14.44
C ILE A 521 -8.14 15.26 -15.43
N GLN A 522 -9.33 15.90 -15.31
CA GLN A 522 -9.67 17.12 -16.06
C GLN A 522 -8.71 18.29 -15.77
N HIS A 523 -8.29 18.44 -14.52
CA HIS A 523 -7.30 19.46 -14.14
C HIS A 523 -5.93 19.15 -14.72
N LEU A 524 -5.44 17.90 -14.59
CA LEU A 524 -4.16 17.47 -15.12
C LEU A 524 -4.12 17.55 -16.66
N ASN A 525 -5.25 17.26 -17.33
CA ASN A 525 -5.37 17.41 -18.79
C ASN A 525 -5.15 18.86 -19.29
N LYS A 526 -5.39 19.87 -18.44
CA LYS A 526 -5.09 21.28 -18.78
C LYS A 526 -3.59 21.60 -18.67
N ILE A 527 -2.84 20.82 -17.89
CA ILE A 527 -1.43 21.00 -17.64
C ILE A 527 -0.61 20.21 -18.66
N ASN A 528 -0.93 18.93 -18.81
CA ASN A 528 -0.35 18.03 -19.80
C ASN A 528 -1.49 17.32 -20.55
N PRO A 529 -1.78 17.72 -21.80
CA PRO A 529 -2.93 17.21 -22.55
C PRO A 529 -2.88 15.70 -22.75
N ILE A 530 -3.98 15.04 -22.43
CA ILE A 530 -4.15 13.59 -22.55
C ILE A 530 -4.68 13.20 -23.93
N CYS A 531 -5.38 14.14 -24.61
CA CYS A 531 -5.95 13.91 -25.95
C CYS A 531 -5.89 15.11 -26.88
#